data_6aaa029607143171f101f43a5ffaaac7
#
_entry.id   6aaa029607143171f101f43a5ffaaac7
#
_cell.length_a   1.000
_cell.length_b   1.000
_cell.length_c   1.000
_cell.angle_alpha   90.00
_cell.angle_beta   90.00
_cell.angle_gamma   90.00
#
_symmetry.space_group_name_H-M   'P 1'
#
loop_
_entity.id
_entity.type
_entity.pdbx_description
1 polymer ?
#
loop_
_entity_poly.entity_id
_entity_poly.type
_entity_poly.pdbx_seq_one_letter_code
_entity_poly.pdbx_strand_id
1 'polypeptide(L)'
;MKNLVWNGVALSLLLLAGCPPAPAQSQTPRATDRRATDRRATDRRATAQPNILWITCEDMSPHLGSYGERVAQTPHLDRLAAEGIRYTNVYSVAGVCAPSRSALITGMYPTSIGTQHMRTLSASSAHGKMPDGVIPYSAVIPPQVKCFSEYLRQAGYYCTNNAKTDYQFHPPFTAWDENGKTGHWRNRPAKDTPFFAVFNLEITHESQVWMRENEPLLVQPEAVELPPFYPDNAATRRDVARFLTNVQRMDAQVGQILQQLRDDGLYDNTIIFFYADHGDGLPYFKRELYDRGLRVPLLVRFPSAEGAGRVDTDLHSFVDFAPTVLSLAGVPIPVYMQGQAFLGPQRAATPRRYIYAARDRMDLPTDRVRAVRDGRFKYVRNYHPEKPEYQDILYRLQQPMMREWLKLHEEGKLTAVQSRWFRPSKPAEELYDCGADPYELTNLVGQPAHGAKLRELRQALDGWMGEVGDLSAEPESVMLARMWPNLRQPATAPPVAALRRNNLTLTCPTEGASIGYRVGDGPWRVYGGPVEVPKGAKVTAKAVRIGYTPSDEITATSR
;
A
#
# COMPACT_ATOMS: atom_id res chain seq x y z
N MET A 1 33.47 17.97 -57.58
CA MET A 1 33.50 17.25 -58.82
C MET A 1 32.33 16.30 -58.81
N LYS A 2 31.32 16.73 -59.57
CA LYS A 2 30.72 16.04 -60.74
C LYS A 2 30.01 14.74 -60.31
N ASN A 3 28.78 14.73 -60.41
CA ASN A 3 27.71 14.65 -61.44
C ASN A 3 26.99 13.33 -61.33
N LEU A 4 25.75 13.29 -61.29
CA LEU A 4 24.61 13.47 -62.26
C LEU A 4 24.01 12.09 -62.58
N VAL A 5 22.80 11.82 -62.31
CA VAL A 5 21.51 12.10 -63.01
C VAL A 5 20.96 10.91 -63.82
N TRP A 6 19.70 10.65 -63.73
CA TRP A 6 18.58 10.38 -64.66
C TRP A 6 18.02 8.95 -64.71
N ASN A 7 16.79 8.80 -64.37
CA ASN A 7 15.49 8.80 -65.13
C ASN A 7 15.20 7.53 -65.96
N GLY A 8 13.99 7.07 -65.86
CA GLY A 8 13.37 6.19 -66.84
C GLY A 8 11.95 5.74 -66.47
N VAL A 9 10.98 6.51 -66.89
CA VAL A 9 9.54 6.18 -66.93
C VAL A 9 9.25 5.38 -68.18
N ALA A 10 8.41 4.36 -68.12
CA ALA A 10 7.64 3.91 -69.30
C ALA A 10 6.33 3.22 -68.91
N LEU A 11 5.33 3.68 -69.53
CA LEU A 11 3.89 3.43 -69.51
C LEU A 11 3.52 2.40 -70.60
N SER A 12 2.31 1.79 -70.47
CA SER A 12 1.45 1.20 -71.53
C SER A 12 1.28 -0.33 -71.42
N LEU A 13 0.20 -0.96 -71.73
CA LEU A 13 -1.19 -0.70 -72.17
C LEU A 13 -2.00 -1.99 -72.00
N LEU A 14 -3.29 -1.85 -71.94
CA LEU A 14 -4.36 -2.84 -71.95
C LEU A 14 -4.27 -3.95 -73.01
N LEU A 15 -4.84 -5.11 -72.68
CA LEU A 15 -5.72 -5.84 -73.63
C LEU A 15 -6.69 -6.79 -72.90
N LEU A 16 -7.95 -6.66 -73.27
CA LEU A 16 -9.11 -7.47 -72.88
C LEU A 16 -9.14 -8.75 -73.70
N ALA A 17 -9.60 -9.87 -73.10
CA ALA A 17 -10.51 -10.83 -73.78
C ALA A 17 -10.85 -12.06 -72.93
N GLY A 18 -12.14 -12.38 -72.84
CA GLY A 18 -12.67 -13.72 -72.96
C GLY A 18 -13.02 -14.50 -71.71
N CYS A 19 -14.27 -14.45 -71.25
CA CYS A 19 -14.90 -15.58 -70.51
C CYS A 19 -15.27 -16.73 -71.44
N PRO A 20 -15.23 -18.01 -70.96
CA PRO A 20 -16.44 -18.80 -70.87
C PRO A 20 -16.52 -19.72 -69.61
N PRO A 21 -17.52 -20.63 -69.49
CA PRO A 21 -18.44 -20.65 -68.34
C PRO A 21 -18.11 -21.72 -67.28
N ALA A 22 -18.80 -21.63 -66.14
CA ALA A 22 -18.68 -22.48 -64.97
C ALA A 22 -19.25 -23.89 -65.14
N PRO A 23 -18.77 -24.90 -64.37
CA PRO A 23 -19.58 -26.02 -63.97
C PRO A 23 -19.76 -26.13 -62.46
N ALA A 24 -20.86 -26.78 -62.18
CA ALA A 24 -21.63 -27.08 -61.00
C ALA A 24 -20.90 -27.27 -59.63
N GLN A 25 -21.63 -26.80 -58.60
CA GLN A 25 -21.41 -26.93 -57.18
C GLN A 25 -21.40 -28.37 -56.68
N SER A 26 -20.41 -28.71 -55.87
CA SER A 26 -20.49 -29.76 -54.86
C SER A 26 -20.46 -29.09 -53.47
N GLN A 27 -21.53 -29.28 -52.70
CA GLN A 27 -21.65 -28.80 -51.31
C GLN A 27 -20.77 -29.65 -50.40
N THR A 28 -19.81 -29.00 -49.69
CA THR A 28 -19.15 -29.53 -48.51
C THR A 28 -19.57 -28.69 -47.28
N PRO A 29 -19.68 -29.29 -46.05
CA PRO A 29 -20.37 -28.66 -44.92
C PRO A 29 -19.56 -27.51 -44.29
N ARG A 30 -20.26 -26.49 -43.88
CA ARG A 30 -19.81 -25.28 -43.22
C ARG A 30 -18.94 -25.52 -41.97
N ALA A 31 -17.69 -25.15 -42.04
CA ALA A 31 -16.77 -24.91 -40.91
C ALA A 31 -16.96 -23.46 -40.36
N THR A 32 -18.14 -23.12 -39.86
CA THR A 32 -18.44 -21.73 -39.42
C THR A 32 -18.91 -21.60 -37.97
N ASP A 33 -18.85 -22.66 -37.15
CA ASP A 33 -19.39 -22.56 -35.77
C ASP A 33 -18.32 -22.59 -34.64
N ARG A 34 -17.09 -23.00 -34.93
CA ARG A 34 -16.03 -23.00 -33.92
C ARG A 34 -15.34 -21.62 -33.72
N ARG A 35 -15.26 -20.78 -34.77
CA ARG A 35 -14.63 -19.45 -34.64
C ARG A 35 -15.54 -18.41 -33.97
N ALA A 36 -16.87 -18.57 -34.01
CA ALA A 36 -17.81 -17.68 -33.35
C ALA A 36 -17.93 -17.97 -31.84
N THR A 37 -17.79 -19.24 -31.43
CA THR A 37 -17.75 -19.64 -30.02
C THR A 37 -16.41 -19.26 -29.36
N ASP A 38 -15.28 -19.35 -30.05
CA ASP A 38 -13.99 -18.92 -29.53
C ASP A 38 -13.87 -17.39 -29.43
N ARG A 39 -14.44 -16.62 -30.36
CA ARG A 39 -14.50 -15.15 -30.24
C ARG A 39 -15.41 -14.70 -29.08
N ARG A 40 -16.55 -15.35 -28.88
CA ARG A 40 -17.43 -15.06 -27.71
C ARG A 40 -16.82 -15.48 -26.38
N ALA A 41 -15.99 -16.51 -26.33
CA ALA A 41 -15.26 -16.92 -25.13
C ALA A 41 -14.08 -15.97 -24.85
N THR A 42 -13.36 -15.49 -25.88
CA THR A 42 -12.30 -14.47 -25.74
C THR A 42 -12.89 -13.09 -25.40
N ASP A 43 -14.02 -12.68 -25.99
CA ASP A 43 -14.69 -11.43 -25.63
C ASP A 43 -15.31 -11.47 -24.21
N ARG A 44 -15.81 -12.62 -23.74
CA ARG A 44 -16.23 -12.79 -22.34
C ARG A 44 -15.07 -12.76 -21.35
N ARG A 45 -13.86 -13.22 -21.72
CA ARG A 45 -12.66 -13.09 -20.88
C ARG A 45 -12.17 -11.64 -20.79
N ALA A 46 -12.33 -10.85 -21.84
CA ALA A 46 -11.93 -9.45 -21.87
C ALA A 46 -12.84 -8.50 -21.06
N THR A 47 -14.00 -8.96 -20.57
CA THR A 47 -14.98 -8.17 -19.79
C THR A 47 -15.14 -8.65 -18.34
N ALA A 48 -14.53 -9.77 -17.95
CA ALA A 48 -14.60 -10.26 -16.57
C ALA A 48 -13.66 -9.45 -15.68
N GLN A 49 -14.19 -8.84 -14.63
CA GLN A 49 -13.41 -8.17 -13.59
C GLN A 49 -12.40 -9.17 -12.98
N PRO A 50 -11.08 -8.86 -12.93
CA PRO A 50 -10.09 -9.78 -12.39
C PRO A 50 -10.23 -9.92 -10.88
N ASN A 51 -9.92 -11.09 -10.33
CA ASN A 51 -9.68 -11.22 -8.91
C ASN A 51 -8.38 -10.49 -8.54
N ILE A 52 -8.32 -9.91 -7.36
CA ILE A 52 -7.14 -9.19 -6.86
C ILE A 52 -6.79 -9.72 -5.47
N LEU A 53 -5.57 -10.19 -5.30
CA LEU A 53 -5.03 -10.68 -4.03
C LEU A 53 -3.86 -9.80 -3.60
N TRP A 54 -3.95 -9.22 -2.41
CA TRP A 54 -2.82 -8.62 -1.73
C TRP A 54 -2.31 -9.55 -0.64
N ILE A 55 -1.04 -9.89 -0.69
CA ILE A 55 -0.31 -10.53 0.39
C ILE A 55 0.70 -9.49 0.87
N THR A 56 0.51 -8.97 2.06
CA THR A 56 1.40 -8.01 2.68
C THR A 56 2.07 -8.60 3.91
N CYS A 57 3.36 -8.39 4.08
CA CYS A 57 4.06 -8.67 5.32
C CYS A 57 4.35 -7.37 6.07
N GLU A 58 4.71 -7.48 7.33
CA GLU A 58 5.10 -6.34 8.15
C GLU A 58 6.60 -6.14 8.13
N ASP A 59 7.03 -4.89 8.34
CA ASP A 59 8.37 -4.52 8.77
C ASP A 59 9.49 -5.16 7.93
N MET A 60 9.47 -5.07 6.58
CA MET A 60 10.48 -5.75 5.76
C MET A 60 10.96 -4.89 4.58
N SER A 61 12.23 -4.56 4.56
CA SER A 61 12.96 -4.08 3.39
C SER A 61 13.10 -5.21 2.34
N PRO A 62 13.67 -5.00 1.13
CA PRO A 62 13.69 -6.01 0.08
C PRO A 62 14.60 -7.23 0.36
N HIS A 63 14.39 -7.97 1.47
CA HIS A 63 15.13 -9.17 1.84
C HIS A 63 14.60 -10.44 1.15
N LEU A 64 14.59 -10.44 -0.20
CA LEU A 64 14.19 -11.58 -1.01
C LEU A 64 15.34 -11.99 -1.95
N GLY A 65 15.47 -13.27 -2.27
CA GLY A 65 16.48 -13.76 -3.20
C GLY A 65 16.42 -13.04 -4.55
N SER A 66 15.21 -12.77 -5.05
CA SER A 66 14.98 -11.99 -6.29
C SER A 66 15.47 -10.53 -6.22
N TYR A 67 15.70 -9.98 -5.02
CA TYR A 67 16.31 -8.65 -4.79
C TYR A 67 17.78 -8.72 -4.39
N GLY A 68 18.38 -9.90 -4.36
CA GLY A 68 19.79 -10.09 -4.06
C GLY A 68 20.11 -10.50 -2.62
N GLU A 69 19.11 -10.80 -1.79
CA GLU A 69 19.31 -11.40 -0.47
C GLU A 69 19.94 -12.79 -0.63
N ARG A 70 21.00 -13.06 0.12
CA ARG A 70 21.79 -14.31 -0.03
C ARG A 70 21.63 -15.26 1.14
N VAL A 71 21.19 -14.74 2.27
CA VAL A 71 21.14 -15.48 3.55
C VAL A 71 19.74 -16.02 3.81
N ALA A 72 18.72 -15.17 3.71
CA ALA A 72 17.34 -15.62 3.82
C ALA A 72 16.85 -16.27 2.51
N GLN A 73 16.37 -17.50 2.61
CA GLN A 73 15.85 -18.25 1.46
C GLN A 73 14.36 -17.99 1.27
N THR A 74 13.97 -17.49 0.08
CA THR A 74 12.59 -17.09 -0.23
C THR A 74 12.06 -17.71 -1.53
N PRO A 75 12.06 -19.06 -1.67
CA PRO A 75 11.80 -19.73 -2.93
C PRO A 75 10.38 -19.49 -3.49
N HIS A 76 9.37 -19.29 -2.64
CA HIS A 76 7.99 -19.03 -3.10
C HIS A 76 7.85 -17.63 -3.70
N LEU A 77 8.47 -16.62 -3.08
CA LEU A 77 8.48 -15.25 -3.56
C LEU A 77 9.42 -15.06 -4.75
N ASP A 78 10.57 -15.78 -4.78
CA ASP A 78 11.47 -15.76 -5.94
C ASP A 78 10.79 -16.36 -7.18
N ARG A 79 9.99 -17.41 -6.99
CA ARG A 79 9.14 -17.94 -8.05
C ARG A 79 8.05 -16.94 -8.47
N LEU A 80 7.39 -16.28 -7.53
CA LEU A 80 6.39 -15.24 -7.83
C LEU A 80 7.02 -14.09 -8.63
N ALA A 81 8.25 -13.69 -8.30
CA ALA A 81 9.02 -12.68 -9.04
C ALA A 81 9.35 -13.13 -10.47
N ALA A 82 9.69 -14.41 -10.66
CA ALA A 82 9.95 -14.97 -11.99
C ALA A 82 8.67 -15.06 -12.85
N GLU A 83 7.52 -15.31 -12.23
CA GLU A 83 6.20 -15.38 -12.89
C GLU A 83 5.51 -14.00 -13.03
N GLY A 84 6.09 -12.91 -12.49
CA GLY A 84 5.51 -11.57 -12.46
C GLY A 84 6.51 -10.46 -12.77
N ILE A 85 6.14 -9.26 -12.34
CA ILE A 85 6.97 -8.05 -12.47
C ILE A 85 7.55 -7.72 -11.09
N ARG A 86 8.85 -7.49 -11.05
CA ARG A 86 9.59 -7.05 -9.86
C ARG A 86 9.84 -5.55 -9.93
N TYR A 87 9.36 -4.81 -8.93
CA TYR A 87 9.51 -3.35 -8.81
C TYR A 87 10.65 -3.03 -7.85
N THR A 88 11.63 -2.23 -8.28
CA THR A 88 12.84 -1.98 -7.50
C THR A 88 12.81 -0.69 -6.68
N ASN A 89 11.93 0.25 -7.01
CA ASN A 89 11.85 1.58 -6.39
C ASN A 89 10.44 1.87 -5.86
N VAL A 90 10.04 1.11 -4.84
CA VAL A 90 8.75 1.27 -4.15
C VAL A 90 9.00 1.74 -2.73
N TYR A 91 8.26 2.79 -2.32
CA TYR A 91 8.48 3.46 -1.05
C TYR A 91 7.17 3.66 -0.29
N SER A 92 7.23 3.35 1.00
CA SER A 92 6.21 3.78 1.95
C SER A 92 6.27 5.31 2.13
N VAL A 93 5.15 5.90 2.56
CA VAL A 93 5.04 7.33 2.89
C VAL A 93 5.43 7.64 4.34
N ALA A 94 5.67 6.60 5.14
CA ALA A 94 6.12 6.67 6.53
C ALA A 94 6.85 5.38 6.89
N GLY A 95 7.87 5.45 7.72
CA GLY A 95 8.66 4.29 8.18
C GLY A 95 7.97 3.49 9.30
N VAL A 96 6.62 3.47 9.34
CA VAL A 96 5.85 2.81 10.41
C VAL A 96 4.45 2.41 9.93
N CYS A 97 3.89 1.35 10.53
CA CYS A 97 2.68 0.66 10.07
C CYS A 97 1.48 1.59 9.82
N ALA A 98 1.00 2.30 10.85
CA ALA A 98 -0.32 2.90 10.78
C ALA A 98 -0.43 4.07 9.80
N PRO A 99 0.46 5.07 9.74
CA PRO A 99 0.45 6.08 8.68
C PRO A 99 0.62 5.46 7.28
N SER A 100 1.48 4.45 7.14
CA SER A 100 1.68 3.72 5.89
C SER A 100 0.39 3.04 5.40
N ARG A 101 -0.27 2.29 6.28
CA ARG A 101 -1.52 1.57 5.98
C ARG A 101 -2.71 2.51 5.75
N SER A 102 -2.71 3.68 6.40
CA SER A 102 -3.67 4.75 6.11
C SER A 102 -3.55 5.22 4.67
N ALA A 103 -2.32 5.43 4.17
CA ALA A 103 -2.10 5.80 2.77
C ALA A 103 -2.54 4.71 1.79
N LEU A 104 -2.22 3.44 2.08
CA LEU A 104 -2.63 2.30 1.25
C LEU A 104 -4.15 2.20 1.08
N ILE A 105 -4.93 2.39 2.17
CA ILE A 105 -6.38 2.21 2.11
C ILE A 105 -7.13 3.43 1.56
N THR A 106 -6.52 4.62 1.58
CA THR A 106 -7.19 5.87 1.17
C THR A 106 -6.66 6.47 -0.14
N GLY A 107 -5.44 6.14 -0.56
CA GLY A 107 -4.75 6.82 -1.66
C GLY A 107 -4.32 8.24 -1.33
N MET A 108 -4.23 8.60 -0.02
CA MET A 108 -3.93 9.94 0.48
C MET A 108 -2.68 9.95 1.33
N TYR A 109 -1.91 11.04 1.33
CA TYR A 109 -0.85 11.22 2.30
C TYR A 109 -1.42 11.39 3.72
N PRO A 110 -0.89 10.68 4.72
CA PRO A 110 -1.37 10.76 6.10
C PRO A 110 -1.39 12.19 6.66
N THR A 111 -0.43 13.00 6.27
CA THR A 111 -0.29 14.41 6.68
C THR A 111 -1.42 15.31 6.16
N SER A 112 -2.08 14.94 5.07
CA SER A 112 -3.20 15.69 4.51
C SER A 112 -4.55 15.32 5.09
N ILE A 113 -4.65 14.16 5.76
CA ILE A 113 -5.91 13.64 6.29
C ILE A 113 -5.92 13.44 7.81
N GLY A 114 -4.85 13.86 8.51
CA GLY A 114 -4.77 13.80 9.98
C GLY A 114 -4.48 12.41 10.55
N THR A 115 -3.82 11.52 9.77
CA THR A 115 -3.47 10.15 10.18
C THR A 115 -1.96 9.93 10.31
N GLN A 116 -1.18 11.02 10.45
CA GLN A 116 0.29 10.98 10.48
C GLN A 116 0.90 10.52 11.80
N HIS A 117 0.16 10.59 12.92
CA HIS A 117 0.65 10.21 14.24
C HIS A 117 0.52 8.71 14.48
N MET A 118 1.55 8.10 15.10
CA MET A 118 1.50 6.68 15.39
C MET A 118 0.66 6.39 16.65
N ARG A 119 -0.10 5.27 16.66
CA ARG A 119 -0.88 4.75 17.79
C ARG A 119 -1.89 5.75 18.36
N THR A 120 -2.82 6.21 17.50
CA THR A 120 -3.88 7.10 17.96
C THR A 120 -5.06 6.35 18.59
N LEU A 121 -5.27 5.07 18.27
CA LEU A 121 -6.43 4.29 18.70
C LEU A 121 -6.30 3.66 20.09
N SER A 122 -5.10 3.60 20.66
CA SER A 122 -4.89 2.96 21.96
C SER A 122 -3.79 3.61 22.78
N ALA A 123 -3.99 3.68 24.10
CA ALA A 123 -2.96 3.96 25.10
C ALA A 123 -2.66 2.66 25.85
N SER A 124 -1.67 1.90 25.39
CA SER A 124 -1.24 0.68 26.10
C SER A 124 0.03 0.98 26.91
N SER A 125 0.14 0.36 28.09
CA SER A 125 1.33 0.49 28.96
C SER A 125 2.62 0.03 28.28
N ALA A 126 2.53 -0.86 27.30
CA ALA A 126 3.69 -1.33 26.52
C ALA A 126 4.30 -0.23 25.62
N HIS A 127 3.57 0.85 25.35
CA HIS A 127 3.99 1.94 24.45
C HIS A 127 4.16 3.28 25.19
N GLY A 128 3.89 3.33 26.48
CA GLY A 128 3.93 4.54 27.27
C GLY A 128 2.60 5.32 27.26
N LYS A 129 2.62 6.51 27.85
CA LYS A 129 1.46 7.42 27.91
C LYS A 129 1.26 8.14 26.57
N MET A 130 0.05 8.62 26.32
CA MET A 130 -0.19 9.62 25.27
C MET A 130 0.44 10.96 25.69
N PRO A 131 0.79 11.84 24.72
CA PRO A 131 1.19 13.21 25.06
C PRO A 131 0.11 13.96 25.85
N ASP A 132 0.51 14.99 26.59
CA ASP A 132 -0.43 15.81 27.35
C ASP A 132 -1.50 16.43 26.44
N GLY A 133 -2.74 16.34 26.87
CA GLY A 133 -3.90 16.82 26.12
C GLY A 133 -4.35 15.92 24.96
N VAL A 134 -3.73 14.76 24.77
CA VAL A 134 -4.12 13.78 23.76
C VAL A 134 -4.68 12.54 24.44
N ILE A 135 -5.87 12.13 24.04
CA ILE A 135 -6.52 10.87 24.43
C ILE A 135 -6.53 9.92 23.23
N PRO A 136 -6.76 8.63 23.41
CA PRO A 136 -6.98 7.72 22.28
C PRO A 136 -8.13 8.19 21.39
N TYR A 137 -7.91 8.27 20.08
CA TYR A 137 -8.90 8.77 19.14
C TYR A 137 -8.83 8.05 17.80
N SER A 138 -9.98 7.94 17.13
CA SER A 138 -10.11 7.56 15.73
C SER A 138 -10.05 8.85 14.88
N ALA A 139 -9.10 8.96 13.99
CA ALA A 139 -8.92 10.15 13.17
C ALA A 139 -10.16 10.42 12.30
N VAL A 140 -10.62 11.67 12.29
CA VAL A 140 -11.69 12.15 11.41
C VAL A 140 -11.04 12.70 10.14
N ILE A 141 -11.15 11.94 9.06
CA ILE A 141 -10.57 12.33 7.78
C ILE A 141 -11.53 13.22 6.97
N PRO A 142 -11.07 13.93 5.92
CA PRO A 142 -11.92 14.77 5.08
C PRO A 142 -13.15 14.00 4.54
N PRO A 143 -14.33 14.65 4.42
CA PRO A 143 -15.60 13.96 4.15
C PRO A 143 -15.65 13.19 2.82
N GLN A 144 -14.93 13.64 1.81
CA GLN A 144 -14.87 12.99 0.51
C GLN A 144 -14.00 11.73 0.50
N VAL A 145 -13.09 11.58 1.47
CA VAL A 145 -12.13 10.47 1.50
C VAL A 145 -12.79 9.19 2.04
N LYS A 146 -12.60 8.08 1.32
CA LYS A 146 -13.14 6.75 1.65
C LYS A 146 -12.03 5.72 1.68
N CYS A 147 -12.31 4.56 2.28
CA CYS A 147 -11.54 3.37 1.99
C CYS A 147 -11.78 2.96 0.53
N PHE A 148 -10.73 2.77 -0.27
CA PHE A 148 -10.92 2.46 -1.69
C PHE A 148 -11.68 1.15 -1.91
N SER A 149 -11.64 0.23 -0.95
CA SER A 149 -12.41 -1.01 -0.96
C SER A 149 -13.93 -0.79 -0.98
N GLU A 150 -14.43 0.36 -0.50
CA GLU A 150 -15.85 0.70 -0.61
C GLU A 150 -16.28 0.87 -2.07
N TYR A 151 -15.42 1.45 -2.93
CA TYR A 151 -15.68 1.56 -4.37
C TYR A 151 -15.65 0.21 -5.07
N LEU A 152 -14.75 -0.69 -4.66
CA LEU A 152 -14.73 -2.07 -5.17
C LEU A 152 -16.02 -2.81 -4.79
N ARG A 153 -16.47 -2.68 -3.54
CA ARG A 153 -17.74 -3.28 -3.08
C ARG A 153 -18.94 -2.74 -3.84
N GLN A 154 -18.98 -1.43 -4.13
CA GLN A 154 -20.00 -0.83 -4.99
C GLN A 154 -19.95 -1.38 -6.41
N ALA A 155 -18.78 -1.74 -6.91
CA ALA A 155 -18.58 -2.37 -8.22
C ALA A 155 -18.83 -3.89 -8.23
N GLY A 156 -19.27 -4.48 -7.09
CA GLY A 156 -19.63 -5.88 -7.00
C GLY A 156 -18.52 -6.84 -6.54
N TYR A 157 -17.38 -6.33 -6.16
CA TYR A 157 -16.32 -7.14 -5.55
C TYR A 157 -16.69 -7.58 -4.13
N TYR A 158 -16.35 -8.81 -3.80
CA TYR A 158 -16.30 -9.29 -2.43
C TYR A 158 -14.95 -8.95 -1.81
N CYS A 159 -14.95 -8.05 -0.80
CA CYS A 159 -13.73 -7.50 -0.23
C CYS A 159 -13.47 -8.07 1.16
N THR A 160 -12.30 -8.71 1.38
CA THR A 160 -11.91 -9.29 2.67
C THR A 160 -10.56 -8.80 3.15
N ASN A 161 -10.41 -8.61 4.46
CA ASN A 161 -9.15 -8.27 5.11
C ASN A 161 -8.85 -9.23 6.26
N ASN A 162 -7.72 -9.93 6.19
CA ASN A 162 -7.25 -10.88 7.19
C ASN A 162 -5.87 -10.45 7.71
N ALA A 163 -5.74 -9.83 8.90
CA ALA A 163 -6.78 -9.29 9.77
C ALA A 163 -6.39 -7.88 10.24
N LYS A 164 -5.15 -7.42 9.92
CA LYS A 164 -4.60 -6.16 10.40
C LYS A 164 -5.15 -4.98 9.59
N THR A 165 -5.49 -3.90 10.28
CA THR A 165 -5.96 -2.65 9.66
C THR A 165 -4.99 -1.50 9.91
N ASP A 166 -4.81 -1.05 11.15
CA ASP A 166 -3.89 0.04 11.53
C ASP A 166 -4.07 1.32 10.70
N TYR A 167 -5.31 1.76 10.43
CA TYR A 167 -5.54 2.92 9.56
C TYR A 167 -5.53 4.27 10.30
N GLN A 168 -5.25 4.29 11.61
CA GLN A 168 -5.42 5.43 12.53
C GLN A 168 -6.88 5.86 12.69
N PHE A 169 -7.79 5.09 12.13
CA PHE A 169 -9.23 5.16 12.34
C PHE A 169 -9.82 3.75 12.34
N HIS A 170 -10.93 3.58 13.03
CA HIS A 170 -11.69 2.33 12.94
C HIS A 170 -12.24 2.18 11.52
N PRO A 171 -11.96 1.05 10.82
CA PRO A 171 -12.49 0.85 9.48
C PRO A 171 -14.03 0.89 9.51
N PRO A 172 -14.67 1.65 8.61
CA PRO A 172 -16.11 1.63 8.52
C PRO A 172 -16.60 0.23 8.13
N PHE A 173 -17.77 -0.19 8.61
CA PHE A 173 -18.34 -1.50 8.27
C PHE A 173 -18.61 -1.65 6.76
N THR A 174 -18.60 -0.54 6.04
CA THR A 174 -18.71 -0.49 4.58
C THR A 174 -17.40 -0.81 3.85
N ALA A 175 -16.24 -0.75 4.52
CA ALA A 175 -14.94 -0.99 3.87
C ALA A 175 -14.75 -2.46 3.46
N TRP A 176 -15.21 -3.41 4.26
CA TRP A 176 -14.97 -4.84 4.06
C TRP A 176 -16.27 -5.63 4.20
N ASP A 177 -16.42 -6.70 3.41
CA ASP A 177 -17.45 -7.72 3.64
C ASP A 177 -17.08 -8.56 4.85
N GLU A 178 -15.79 -8.90 4.99
CA GLU A 178 -15.22 -9.56 6.16
C GLU A 178 -13.92 -8.89 6.56
N ASN A 179 -13.80 -8.56 7.85
CA ASN A 179 -12.59 -7.99 8.45
C ASN A 179 -12.24 -8.74 9.71
N GLY A 180 -11.21 -9.58 9.65
CA GLY A 180 -10.78 -10.43 10.75
C GLY A 180 -10.06 -11.70 10.28
N LYS A 181 -9.63 -12.53 11.22
CA LYS A 181 -8.83 -13.74 10.95
C LYS A 181 -9.53 -14.79 10.06
N THR A 182 -10.84 -14.72 9.93
CA THR A 182 -11.65 -15.60 9.08
C THR A 182 -11.91 -15.03 7.68
N GLY A 183 -11.54 -13.75 7.43
CA GLY A 183 -11.72 -13.10 6.13
C GLY A 183 -10.97 -13.86 5.03
N HIS A 184 -11.72 -14.33 4.01
CA HIS A 184 -11.16 -15.19 2.97
C HIS A 184 -11.98 -15.12 1.67
N TRP A 185 -11.34 -15.20 0.50
CA TRP A 185 -12.04 -15.23 -0.80
C TRP A 185 -13.01 -16.41 -0.95
N ARG A 186 -12.79 -17.52 -0.20
CA ARG A 186 -13.67 -18.70 -0.24
C ARG A 186 -15.07 -18.45 0.33
N ASN A 187 -15.22 -17.39 1.13
CA ASN A 187 -16.49 -17.03 1.78
C ASN A 187 -17.40 -16.18 0.87
N ARG A 188 -16.94 -15.87 -0.36
CA ARG A 188 -17.74 -15.07 -1.30
C ARG A 188 -19.07 -15.76 -1.66
N PRO A 189 -20.13 -14.98 -1.90
CA PRO A 189 -21.50 -15.54 -2.03
C PRO A 189 -21.69 -16.45 -3.25
N ALA A 190 -20.91 -16.24 -4.32
CA ALA A 190 -20.93 -17.08 -5.51
C ALA A 190 -19.50 -17.24 -6.05
N LYS A 191 -19.22 -18.37 -6.74
CA LYS A 191 -17.89 -18.70 -7.25
C LYS A 191 -17.37 -17.73 -8.31
N ASP A 192 -18.28 -17.10 -9.05
CA ASP A 192 -18.00 -16.11 -10.10
C ASP A 192 -17.97 -14.67 -9.59
N THR A 193 -18.28 -14.42 -8.31
CA THR A 193 -18.11 -13.11 -7.69
C THR A 193 -16.63 -12.74 -7.65
N PRO A 194 -16.21 -11.63 -8.29
CA PRO A 194 -14.82 -11.18 -8.20
C PRO A 194 -14.48 -10.79 -6.77
N PHE A 195 -13.24 -11.01 -6.35
CA PHE A 195 -12.82 -10.66 -5.00
C PHE A 195 -11.62 -9.73 -4.99
N PHE A 196 -11.55 -8.92 -3.93
CA PHE A 196 -10.36 -8.25 -3.44
C PHE A 196 -10.06 -8.79 -2.04
N ALA A 197 -9.01 -9.59 -1.91
CA ALA A 197 -8.64 -10.21 -0.64
C ALA A 197 -7.26 -9.73 -0.19
N VAL A 198 -7.14 -9.39 1.10
CA VAL A 198 -5.89 -8.97 1.73
C VAL A 198 -5.51 -9.95 2.82
N PHE A 199 -4.27 -10.45 2.79
CA PHE A 199 -3.67 -11.25 3.86
C PHE A 199 -2.50 -10.48 4.45
N ASN A 200 -2.53 -10.24 5.76
CA ASN A 200 -1.49 -9.51 6.49
C ASN A 200 -0.68 -10.52 7.31
N LEU A 201 0.59 -10.69 6.95
CA LEU A 201 1.51 -11.62 7.61
C LEU A 201 2.32 -10.87 8.68
N GLU A 202 2.08 -11.19 9.94
CA GLU A 202 2.66 -10.48 11.09
C GLU A 202 3.99 -11.09 11.56
N ILE A 203 4.46 -12.19 10.95
CA ILE A 203 5.63 -12.92 11.44
C ILE A 203 6.95 -12.14 11.34
N THR A 204 7.03 -11.15 10.46
CA THR A 204 8.19 -10.26 10.27
C THR A 204 8.12 -8.99 11.13
N HIS A 205 6.99 -8.74 11.84
CA HIS A 205 6.85 -7.58 12.71
C HIS A 205 7.94 -7.53 13.78
N GLU A 206 8.39 -6.32 14.15
CA GLU A 206 9.50 -6.10 15.10
C GLU A 206 9.34 -6.91 16.40
N SER A 207 8.11 -7.11 16.89
CA SER A 207 7.87 -7.90 18.12
C SER A 207 8.28 -9.37 17.99
N GLN A 208 8.29 -9.92 16.80
CA GLN A 208 8.62 -11.32 16.57
C GLN A 208 10.12 -11.59 16.76
N VAL A 209 10.95 -10.54 16.81
CA VAL A 209 12.38 -10.67 17.14
C VAL A 209 12.54 -11.17 18.59
N TRP A 210 11.82 -10.59 19.55
CA TRP A 210 11.92 -11.00 20.97
C TRP A 210 10.88 -12.03 21.39
N MET A 211 9.64 -11.97 20.84
CA MET A 211 8.61 -12.96 21.19
C MET A 211 8.98 -14.38 20.76
N ARG A 212 9.83 -14.52 19.75
CA ARG A 212 10.31 -15.80 19.23
C ARG A 212 11.78 -16.08 19.55
N GLU A 213 12.36 -15.38 20.51
CA GLU A 213 13.80 -15.50 20.83
C GLU A 213 14.25 -16.94 21.12
N ASN A 214 13.38 -17.76 21.70
CA ASN A 214 13.66 -19.15 22.08
C ASN A 214 13.34 -20.17 20.97
N GLU A 215 12.77 -19.75 19.84
CA GLU A 215 12.53 -20.67 18.73
C GLU A 215 13.84 -20.95 17.95
N PRO A 216 13.97 -22.10 17.27
CA PRO A 216 15.13 -22.40 16.44
C PRO A 216 15.35 -21.33 15.35
N LEU A 217 16.62 -20.99 15.12
CA LEU A 217 17.05 -20.16 14.00
C LEU A 217 17.19 -21.00 12.72
N LEU A 218 16.71 -20.49 11.59
CA LEU A 218 16.98 -21.04 10.26
C LEU A 218 18.20 -20.36 9.65
N VAL A 219 18.47 -19.10 10.04
CA VAL A 219 19.65 -18.32 9.66
C VAL A 219 20.61 -18.31 10.84
N GLN A 220 21.87 -18.64 10.59
CA GLN A 220 22.90 -18.61 11.63
C GLN A 220 23.41 -17.20 11.87
N PRO A 221 23.68 -16.79 13.13
CA PRO A 221 24.17 -15.45 13.45
C PRO A 221 25.49 -15.07 12.75
N GLU A 222 26.34 -16.07 12.48
CA GLU A 222 27.63 -15.87 11.80
C GLU A 222 27.47 -15.55 10.31
N ALA A 223 26.35 -15.94 9.70
CA ALA A 223 26.09 -15.74 8.27
C ALA A 223 25.53 -14.34 7.95
N VAL A 224 25.06 -13.58 8.98
CA VAL A 224 24.44 -12.27 8.72
C VAL A 224 25.46 -11.20 8.39
N GLU A 225 25.12 -10.36 7.39
CA GLU A 225 25.84 -9.14 7.08
C GLU A 225 25.20 -7.97 7.87
N LEU A 226 26.04 -7.24 8.62
CA LEU A 226 25.56 -6.12 9.42
C LEU A 226 25.81 -4.79 8.72
N PRO A 227 24.84 -3.86 8.73
CA PRO A 227 25.08 -2.48 8.33
C PRO A 227 26.20 -1.85 9.16
N PRO A 228 26.99 -0.90 8.62
CA PRO A 228 28.17 -0.35 9.30
C PRO A 228 27.85 0.44 10.58
N PHE A 229 26.62 0.84 10.76
CA PHE A 229 26.15 1.53 11.97
C PHE A 229 25.76 0.58 13.11
N TYR A 230 25.65 -0.73 12.89
CA TYR A 230 25.40 -1.68 13.98
C TYR A 230 26.70 -2.10 14.66
N PRO A 231 26.71 -2.19 15.99
CA PRO A 231 27.80 -2.82 16.71
C PRO A 231 27.79 -4.34 16.42
N ASP A 232 28.94 -4.87 16.03
CA ASP A 232 29.10 -6.29 15.77
C ASP A 232 29.31 -7.05 17.08
N ASN A 233 28.24 -7.64 17.58
CA ASN A 233 28.23 -8.46 18.79
C ASN A 233 27.16 -9.56 18.72
N ALA A 234 27.18 -10.46 19.69
CA ALA A 234 26.29 -11.64 19.70
C ALA A 234 24.80 -11.26 19.71
N ALA A 235 24.40 -10.20 20.43
CA ALA A 235 23.00 -9.77 20.52
C ALA A 235 22.52 -9.23 19.17
N THR A 236 23.32 -8.36 18.53
CA THR A 236 23.01 -7.78 17.22
C THR A 236 22.90 -8.88 16.16
N ARG A 237 23.89 -9.77 16.06
CA ARG A 237 23.87 -10.86 15.08
C ARG A 237 22.68 -11.80 15.28
N ARG A 238 22.35 -12.12 16.53
CA ARG A 238 21.23 -13.00 16.86
C ARG A 238 19.88 -12.38 16.47
N ASP A 239 19.65 -11.09 16.76
CA ASP A 239 18.38 -10.41 16.44
C ASP A 239 18.21 -10.28 14.93
N VAL A 240 19.29 -9.94 14.18
CA VAL A 240 19.27 -9.91 12.70
C VAL A 240 19.02 -11.31 12.13
N ALA A 241 19.69 -12.34 12.65
CA ALA A 241 19.45 -13.73 12.24
C ALA A 241 18.01 -14.18 12.53
N ARG A 242 17.43 -13.76 13.67
CA ARG A 242 16.02 -13.98 14.01
C ARG A 242 15.09 -13.32 13.01
N PHE A 243 15.34 -12.07 12.67
CA PHE A 243 14.57 -11.33 11.68
C PHE A 243 14.60 -12.03 10.32
N LEU A 244 15.78 -12.39 9.80
CA LEU A 244 15.92 -13.13 8.54
C LEU A 244 15.31 -14.54 8.59
N THR A 245 15.36 -15.21 9.74
CA THR A 245 14.60 -16.46 9.99
C THR A 245 13.09 -16.24 9.83
N ASN A 246 12.57 -15.13 10.36
CA ASN A 246 11.16 -14.80 10.23
C ASN A 246 10.78 -14.47 8.77
N VAL A 247 11.68 -13.87 7.99
CA VAL A 247 11.52 -13.69 6.53
C VAL A 247 11.34 -15.02 5.82
N GLN A 248 12.16 -16.05 6.12
CA GLN A 248 11.98 -17.38 5.53
C GLN A 248 10.63 -18.02 5.92
N ARG A 249 10.20 -17.86 7.17
CA ARG A 249 8.90 -18.36 7.63
C ARG A 249 7.73 -17.63 6.97
N MET A 250 7.88 -16.32 6.72
CA MET A 250 6.92 -15.52 5.98
C MET A 250 6.79 -16.03 4.54
N ASP A 251 7.90 -16.33 3.86
CA ASP A 251 7.88 -16.92 2.53
C ASP A 251 7.12 -18.25 2.48
N ALA A 252 7.30 -19.11 3.48
CA ALA A 252 6.52 -20.35 3.61
C ALA A 252 5.02 -20.10 3.77
N GLN A 253 4.61 -19.07 4.55
CA GLN A 253 3.20 -18.67 4.66
C GLN A 253 2.64 -18.15 3.33
N VAL A 254 3.42 -17.36 2.58
CA VAL A 254 3.05 -16.94 1.22
C VAL A 254 2.84 -18.17 0.33
N GLY A 255 3.75 -19.13 0.38
CA GLY A 255 3.63 -20.40 -0.35
C GLY A 255 2.32 -21.12 -0.08
N GLN A 256 1.87 -21.18 1.18
CA GLN A 256 0.59 -21.79 1.58
C GLN A 256 -0.62 -21.02 0.99
N ILE A 257 -0.62 -19.69 1.02
CA ILE A 257 -1.70 -18.87 0.44
C ILE A 257 -1.77 -19.07 -1.08
N LEU A 258 -0.63 -19.04 -1.76
CA LEU A 258 -0.56 -19.26 -3.20
C LEU A 258 -1.00 -20.68 -3.59
N GLN A 259 -0.69 -21.68 -2.75
CA GLN A 259 -1.16 -23.05 -2.97
C GLN A 259 -2.67 -23.16 -2.85
N GLN A 260 -3.28 -22.53 -1.82
CA GLN A 260 -4.74 -22.49 -1.69
C GLN A 260 -5.41 -21.86 -2.91
N LEU A 261 -4.80 -20.80 -3.48
CA LEU A 261 -5.33 -20.15 -4.69
C LEU A 261 -5.25 -21.07 -5.92
N ARG A 262 -4.19 -21.90 -6.02
CA ARG A 262 -4.06 -22.94 -7.06
C ARG A 262 -5.08 -24.06 -6.88
N ASP A 263 -5.24 -24.56 -5.66
CA ASP A 263 -6.20 -25.62 -5.33
C ASP A 263 -7.65 -25.21 -5.65
N ASP A 264 -7.96 -23.92 -5.51
CA ASP A 264 -9.26 -23.35 -5.85
C ASP A 264 -9.42 -23.07 -7.36
N GLY A 265 -8.37 -23.30 -8.18
CA GLY A 265 -8.37 -23.03 -9.62
C GLY A 265 -8.42 -21.53 -9.98
N LEU A 266 -7.99 -20.67 -9.07
CA LEU A 266 -8.10 -19.21 -9.20
C LEU A 266 -6.78 -18.52 -9.55
N TYR A 267 -5.65 -19.24 -9.45
CA TYR A 267 -4.31 -18.67 -9.61
C TYR A 267 -4.14 -17.94 -10.95
N ASP A 268 -4.63 -18.54 -12.04
CA ASP A 268 -4.49 -18.00 -13.40
C ASP A 268 -5.55 -16.93 -13.76
N ASN A 269 -6.45 -16.61 -12.83
CA ASN A 269 -7.44 -15.54 -12.98
C ASN A 269 -7.33 -14.48 -11.85
N THR A 270 -6.19 -14.41 -11.18
CA THR A 270 -5.97 -13.48 -10.07
C THR A 270 -4.74 -12.65 -10.30
N ILE A 271 -4.86 -11.33 -10.13
CA ILE A 271 -3.73 -10.40 -10.04
C ILE A 271 -3.23 -10.48 -8.60
N ILE A 272 -1.96 -10.85 -8.42
CA ILE A 272 -1.36 -11.07 -7.11
C ILE A 272 -0.32 -9.98 -6.84
N PHE A 273 -0.47 -9.26 -5.73
CA PHE A 273 0.51 -8.33 -5.20
C PHE A 273 1.15 -8.94 -3.95
N PHE A 274 2.46 -8.89 -3.88
CA PHE A 274 3.20 -9.08 -2.63
C PHE A 274 4.02 -7.84 -2.32
N TYR A 275 3.93 -7.31 -1.11
CA TYR A 275 4.70 -6.14 -0.63
C TYR A 275 4.79 -6.13 0.91
N ALA A 276 5.70 -5.32 1.46
CA ALA A 276 5.74 -5.02 2.89
C ALA A 276 5.13 -3.64 3.17
N ASP A 277 4.71 -3.37 4.41
CA ASP A 277 4.06 -2.10 4.77
C ASP A 277 5.06 -0.94 5.01
N HIS A 278 6.30 -1.22 5.36
CA HIS A 278 7.47 -0.31 5.41
C HIS A 278 8.76 -1.13 5.56
N GLY A 279 9.90 -0.48 5.78
CA GLY A 279 11.19 -1.15 5.96
C GLY A 279 11.31 -1.94 7.26
N ASP A 280 12.49 -2.54 7.50
CA ASP A 280 12.72 -3.53 8.55
C ASP A 280 12.29 -3.13 9.95
N GLY A 281 11.80 -4.11 10.71
CA GLY A 281 11.45 -3.98 12.14
C GLY A 281 12.64 -3.86 13.09
N LEU A 282 13.82 -3.57 12.57
CA LEU A 282 15.06 -3.45 13.33
C LEU A 282 15.32 -2.00 13.77
N PRO A 283 16.10 -1.76 14.84
CA PRO A 283 16.49 -0.41 15.27
C PRO A 283 17.18 0.37 14.15
N TYR A 284 16.90 1.67 14.04
CA TYR A 284 17.44 2.58 13.02
C TYR A 284 16.98 2.26 11.57
N PHE A 285 16.03 1.36 11.41
CA PHE A 285 15.24 1.11 10.20
C PHE A 285 13.81 1.62 10.40
N LYS A 286 13.04 0.89 11.20
CA LYS A 286 11.66 1.27 11.53
C LYS A 286 11.60 2.64 12.17
N ARG A 287 10.63 3.45 11.76
CA ARG A 287 10.37 4.84 12.19
C ARG A 287 11.27 5.88 11.55
N GLU A 288 12.24 5.49 10.72
CA GLU A 288 13.14 6.43 10.05
C GLU A 288 12.71 6.69 8.59
N LEU A 289 13.07 7.89 8.06
CA LEU A 289 12.76 8.28 6.69
C LEU A 289 13.89 7.99 5.69
N TYR A 290 14.86 7.21 6.09
CA TYR A 290 15.90 6.69 5.21
C TYR A 290 15.37 5.56 4.31
N ASP A 291 16.04 5.23 3.20
CA ASP A 291 15.61 4.15 2.30
C ASP A 291 15.40 2.84 3.05
N ARG A 292 16.23 2.54 4.04
CA ARG A 292 16.10 1.36 4.90
C ARG A 292 14.79 1.30 5.71
N GLY A 293 14.16 2.43 6.00
CA GLY A 293 12.86 2.50 6.68
C GLY A 293 11.67 2.62 5.75
N LEU A 294 11.89 3.00 4.48
CA LEU A 294 10.83 3.33 3.52
C LEU A 294 10.75 2.39 2.34
N ARG A 295 11.89 1.87 1.85
CA ARG A 295 11.94 1.05 0.64
C ARG A 295 11.46 -0.36 0.94
N VAL A 296 10.52 -0.86 0.12
CA VAL A 296 9.90 -2.17 0.28
C VAL A 296 9.99 -2.98 -1.00
N PRO A 297 9.92 -4.33 -0.92
CA PRO A 297 9.70 -5.15 -2.10
C PRO A 297 8.29 -4.95 -2.64
N LEU A 298 8.10 -5.05 -3.96
CA LEU A 298 6.81 -5.20 -4.60
C LEU A 298 6.95 -6.17 -5.77
N LEU A 299 6.15 -7.23 -5.72
CA LEU A 299 5.98 -8.17 -6.81
C LEU A 299 4.53 -8.13 -7.27
N VAL A 300 4.30 -8.04 -8.58
CA VAL A 300 2.95 -8.11 -9.16
C VAL A 300 2.92 -9.18 -10.24
N ARG A 301 2.11 -10.21 -10.01
CA ARG A 301 1.86 -11.27 -11.00
C ARG A 301 0.48 -11.06 -11.61
N PHE A 302 0.41 -11.04 -12.93
CA PHE A 302 -0.82 -10.99 -13.70
C PHE A 302 -1.33 -12.38 -14.09
N PRO A 303 -2.63 -12.52 -14.40
CA PRO A 303 -3.15 -13.71 -15.07
C PRO A 303 -2.30 -14.08 -16.29
N SER A 304 -2.17 -15.38 -16.56
CA SER A 304 -1.39 -15.90 -17.69
C SER A 304 0.10 -15.47 -17.70
N ALA A 305 0.63 -15.06 -16.53
CA ALA A 305 2.01 -14.61 -16.34
C ALA A 305 2.43 -13.46 -17.29
N GLU A 306 1.51 -12.54 -17.62
CA GLU A 306 1.82 -11.36 -18.40
C GLU A 306 2.92 -10.53 -17.71
N GLY A 307 3.97 -10.18 -18.46
CA GLY A 307 5.12 -9.44 -17.94
C GLY A 307 6.08 -10.27 -17.07
N ALA A 308 6.00 -11.60 -17.09
CA ALA A 308 6.89 -12.48 -16.33
C ALA A 308 8.37 -12.14 -16.53
N GLY A 309 9.12 -12.07 -15.42
CA GLY A 309 10.55 -11.75 -15.39
C GLY A 309 10.91 -10.28 -15.66
N ARG A 310 9.93 -9.41 -15.90
CA ARG A 310 10.18 -7.99 -16.09
C ARG A 310 10.61 -7.32 -14.78
N VAL A 311 11.52 -6.36 -14.90
CA VAL A 311 11.93 -5.48 -13.81
C VAL A 311 11.43 -4.07 -14.11
N ASP A 312 10.72 -3.48 -13.16
CA ASP A 312 10.29 -2.09 -13.20
C ASP A 312 11.17 -1.26 -12.27
N THR A 313 11.75 -0.17 -12.80
CA THR A 313 12.67 0.71 -12.10
C THR A 313 12.09 2.11 -11.85
N ASP A 314 10.85 2.35 -12.22
CA ASP A 314 10.17 3.61 -11.96
C ASP A 314 9.92 3.80 -10.45
N LEU A 315 9.71 5.05 -10.05
CA LEU A 315 9.36 5.40 -8.68
C LEU A 315 7.88 5.15 -8.41
N HIS A 316 7.58 4.44 -7.33
CA HIS A 316 6.22 4.16 -6.87
C HIS A 316 6.08 4.51 -5.38
N SER A 317 4.95 5.08 -5.02
CA SER A 317 4.60 5.46 -3.65
C SER A 317 3.34 4.72 -3.18
N PHE A 318 3.18 4.51 -1.90
CA PHE A 318 2.02 3.82 -1.34
C PHE A 318 0.68 4.50 -1.60
N VAL A 319 0.67 5.81 -1.81
CA VAL A 319 -0.55 6.51 -2.25
C VAL A 319 -1.03 6.06 -3.65
N ASP A 320 -0.16 5.41 -4.44
CA ASP A 320 -0.45 4.94 -5.79
C ASP A 320 -1.17 3.58 -5.83
N PHE A 321 -1.19 2.85 -4.71
CA PHE A 321 -1.74 1.49 -4.67
C PHE A 321 -3.27 1.49 -4.81
N ALA A 322 -3.98 2.34 -4.07
CA ALA A 322 -5.43 2.47 -4.16
C ALA A 322 -5.92 2.83 -5.58
N PRO A 323 -5.42 3.92 -6.23
CA PRO A 323 -5.81 4.22 -7.61
C PRO A 323 -5.40 3.13 -8.59
N THR A 324 -4.30 2.41 -8.36
CA THR A 324 -3.87 1.29 -9.21
C THR A 324 -4.86 0.13 -9.15
N VAL A 325 -5.29 -0.26 -7.95
CA VAL A 325 -6.29 -1.33 -7.81
C VAL A 325 -7.62 -0.94 -8.43
N LEU A 326 -8.09 0.29 -8.22
CA LEU A 326 -9.31 0.80 -8.88
C LEU A 326 -9.18 0.76 -10.40
N SER A 327 -8.04 1.19 -10.95
CA SER A 327 -7.75 1.11 -12.38
C SER A 327 -7.81 -0.32 -12.92
N LEU A 328 -7.18 -1.27 -12.22
CA LEU A 328 -7.19 -2.70 -12.60
C LEU A 328 -8.59 -3.31 -12.51
N ALA A 329 -9.41 -2.86 -11.58
CA ALA A 329 -10.80 -3.29 -11.42
C ALA A 329 -11.77 -2.61 -12.40
N GLY A 330 -11.30 -1.66 -13.22
CA GLY A 330 -12.15 -0.87 -14.13
C GLY A 330 -13.05 0.12 -13.39
N VAL A 331 -12.72 0.47 -12.15
CA VAL A 331 -13.47 1.43 -11.32
C VAL A 331 -12.86 2.82 -11.48
N PRO A 332 -13.67 3.89 -11.69
CA PRO A 332 -13.15 5.24 -11.79
C PRO A 332 -12.36 5.66 -10.55
N ILE A 333 -11.21 6.27 -10.76
CA ILE A 333 -10.37 6.79 -9.68
C ILE A 333 -10.96 8.11 -9.17
N PRO A 334 -11.30 8.23 -7.87
CA PRO A 334 -11.77 9.47 -7.28
C PRO A 334 -10.75 10.60 -7.41
N VAL A 335 -11.21 11.79 -7.80
CA VAL A 335 -10.35 12.95 -8.07
C VAL A 335 -9.60 13.49 -6.85
N TYR A 336 -10.05 13.15 -5.63
CA TYR A 336 -9.39 13.56 -4.41
C TYR A 336 -8.13 12.74 -4.09
N MET A 337 -7.95 11.55 -4.71
CA MET A 337 -6.78 10.71 -4.45
C MET A 337 -5.50 11.41 -4.89
N GLN A 338 -4.50 11.43 -4.02
CA GLN A 338 -3.19 12.06 -4.26
C GLN A 338 -2.21 11.11 -4.96
N GLY A 339 -2.57 9.83 -5.03
CA GLY A 339 -1.84 8.81 -5.78
C GLY A 339 -2.18 8.82 -7.26
N GLN A 340 -1.30 8.23 -8.08
CA GLN A 340 -1.52 7.98 -9.50
C GLN A 340 -1.46 6.48 -9.78
N ALA A 341 -2.36 5.97 -10.62
CA ALA A 341 -2.30 4.57 -11.02
C ALA A 341 -1.04 4.29 -11.85
N PHE A 342 -0.31 3.23 -11.53
CA PHE A 342 0.85 2.77 -12.32
C PHE A 342 0.56 1.51 -13.15
N LEU A 343 -0.65 0.93 -13.00
CA LEU A 343 -1.15 -0.22 -13.76
C LEU A 343 -2.61 0.00 -14.16
N GLY A 344 -3.07 -0.78 -15.13
CA GLY A 344 -4.44 -0.78 -15.62
C GLY A 344 -4.77 0.33 -16.61
N PRO A 345 -6.04 0.41 -17.08
CA PRO A 345 -6.45 1.34 -18.14
C PRO A 345 -6.32 2.83 -17.78
N GLN A 346 -6.36 3.17 -16.48
CA GLN A 346 -6.23 4.54 -15.98
C GLN A 346 -4.80 4.85 -15.50
N ARG A 347 -3.81 4.08 -15.96
CA ARG A 347 -2.40 4.33 -15.66
C ARG A 347 -1.99 5.73 -16.07
N ALA A 348 -1.24 6.43 -15.20
CA ALA A 348 -0.66 7.73 -15.49
C ALA A 348 0.28 7.66 -16.70
N ALA A 349 0.23 8.66 -17.55
CA ALA A 349 1.05 8.73 -18.77
C ALA A 349 2.55 8.88 -18.47
N THR A 350 2.89 9.49 -17.34
CA THR A 350 4.27 9.72 -16.90
C THR A 350 4.52 9.11 -15.52
N PRO A 351 5.66 8.42 -15.32
CA PRO A 351 6.06 7.95 -13.99
C PRO A 351 6.27 9.12 -13.01
N ARG A 352 6.22 8.82 -11.71
CA ARG A 352 6.56 9.80 -10.67
C ARG A 352 8.01 10.25 -10.80
N ARG A 353 8.21 11.55 -10.67
CA ARG A 353 9.55 12.13 -10.55
C ARG A 353 10.07 12.08 -9.11
N TYR A 354 9.17 12.19 -8.13
CA TYR A 354 9.48 12.23 -6.71
C TYR A 354 8.54 11.34 -5.92
N ILE A 355 9.06 10.79 -4.81
CA ILE A 355 8.27 10.26 -3.71
C ILE A 355 8.49 11.12 -2.47
N TYR A 356 7.50 11.12 -1.57
CA TYR A 356 7.51 11.92 -0.36
C TYR A 356 7.17 11.05 0.84
N ALA A 357 7.80 11.36 1.98
CA ALA A 357 7.56 10.67 3.23
C ALA A 357 7.56 11.65 4.41
N ALA A 358 6.83 11.26 5.46
CA ALA A 358 6.67 12.05 6.67
C ALA A 358 6.86 11.20 7.92
N ARG A 359 7.44 11.82 8.95
CA ARG A 359 7.52 11.30 10.31
C ARG A 359 7.04 12.38 11.26
N ASP A 360 6.08 12.04 12.09
CA ASP A 360 5.56 12.90 13.14
C ASP A 360 5.69 12.19 14.50
N ARG A 361 4.70 12.25 15.40
CA ARG A 361 4.77 11.57 16.68
C ARG A 361 4.84 10.04 16.50
N MET A 362 5.83 9.44 17.18
CA MET A 362 6.04 8.00 17.25
C MET A 362 5.92 7.57 18.71
N ASP A 363 4.83 6.91 19.09
CA ASP A 363 4.45 6.63 20.48
C ASP A 363 4.40 7.94 21.31
N LEU A 364 5.18 8.10 22.40
CA LEU A 364 5.25 9.34 23.18
C LEU A 364 6.10 10.44 22.50
N PRO A 365 7.30 10.15 21.95
CA PRO A 365 8.16 11.20 21.40
C PRO A 365 7.56 11.90 20.19
N THR A 366 7.54 13.23 20.23
CA THR A 366 7.11 14.08 19.12
C THR A 366 8.29 14.62 18.34
N ASP A 367 8.19 14.54 17.03
CA ASP A 367 9.13 15.13 16.07
C ASP A 367 8.34 15.57 14.84
N ARG A 368 8.99 16.25 13.91
CA ARG A 368 8.47 16.58 12.59
C ARG A 368 9.60 16.50 11.58
N VAL A 369 9.53 15.51 10.71
CA VAL A 369 10.52 15.27 9.64
C VAL A 369 9.80 15.07 8.33
N ARG A 370 10.34 15.62 7.25
CA ARG A 370 9.82 15.46 5.89
C ARG A 370 10.94 15.06 4.96
N ALA A 371 10.64 14.16 4.04
CA ALA A 371 11.61 13.71 3.04
C ALA A 371 11.02 13.76 1.64
N VAL A 372 11.88 14.05 0.67
CA VAL A 372 11.62 13.89 -0.76
C VAL A 372 12.78 13.13 -1.38
N ARG A 373 12.48 12.20 -2.28
CA ARG A 373 13.44 11.39 -3.01
C ARG A 373 13.13 11.40 -4.51
N ASP A 374 14.15 11.61 -5.34
CA ASP A 374 14.10 11.30 -6.77
C ASP A 374 14.66 9.88 -7.04
N GLY A 375 15.00 9.55 -8.27
CA GLY A 375 15.56 8.24 -8.63
C GLY A 375 16.91 7.93 -7.93
N ARG A 376 17.64 8.93 -7.44
CA ARG A 376 18.99 8.78 -6.89
C ARG A 376 19.22 9.52 -5.57
N PHE A 377 18.74 10.75 -5.45
CA PHE A 377 19.02 11.62 -4.30
C PHE A 377 17.82 11.70 -3.36
N LYS A 378 18.10 11.77 -2.06
CA LYS A 378 17.11 12.03 -1.02
C LYS A 378 17.47 13.29 -0.25
N TYR A 379 16.48 14.14 -0.03
CA TYR A 379 16.55 15.29 0.85
C TYR A 379 15.62 15.08 2.04
N VAL A 380 16.15 15.37 3.25
CA VAL A 380 15.40 15.31 4.51
C VAL A 380 15.45 16.67 5.18
N ARG A 381 14.30 17.14 5.68
CA ARG A 381 14.17 18.35 6.49
C ARG A 381 13.70 18.00 7.89
N ASN A 382 14.50 18.37 8.87
CA ASN A 382 14.24 18.21 10.30
C ASN A 382 13.73 19.53 10.87
N TYR A 383 12.50 19.57 11.36
CA TYR A 383 11.89 20.80 11.92
C TYR A 383 12.25 21.03 13.37
N HIS A 384 12.80 20.02 14.04
CA HIS A 384 13.30 20.04 15.41
C HIS A 384 14.76 19.58 15.46
N PRO A 385 15.69 20.36 14.87
CA PRO A 385 17.11 19.97 14.82
C PRO A 385 17.76 19.93 16.21
N GLU A 386 17.22 20.65 17.19
CA GLU A 386 17.65 20.64 18.59
C GLU A 386 17.40 19.29 19.30
N LYS A 387 16.52 18.44 18.76
CA LYS A 387 16.23 17.11 19.32
C LYS A 387 17.19 16.06 18.74
N PRO A 388 17.51 14.99 19.49
CA PRO A 388 18.26 13.86 18.97
C PRO A 388 17.49 13.16 17.85
N GLU A 389 18.22 12.47 16.98
CA GLU A 389 17.60 11.58 15.98
C GLU A 389 17.03 10.33 16.66
N TYR A 390 17.77 9.75 17.60
CA TYR A 390 17.29 8.69 18.47
C TYR A 390 16.13 9.18 19.35
N GLN A 391 15.05 8.41 19.38
CA GLN A 391 13.93 8.63 20.28
C GLN A 391 13.82 7.46 21.24
N ASP A 392 13.63 7.75 22.52
CA ASP A 392 13.43 6.74 23.55
C ASP A 392 12.02 6.17 23.42
N ILE A 393 11.91 4.98 22.82
CA ILE A 393 10.67 4.27 22.54
C ILE A 393 10.69 2.94 23.28
N LEU A 394 9.85 2.80 24.31
CA LEU A 394 9.79 1.63 25.18
C LEU A 394 9.61 0.31 24.41
N TYR A 395 8.83 0.35 23.33
CA TYR A 395 8.58 -0.85 22.52
C TYR A 395 9.85 -1.34 21.81
N ARG A 396 10.70 -0.44 21.31
CA ARG A 396 11.98 -0.75 20.68
C ARG A 396 12.97 -1.38 21.68
N LEU A 397 12.90 -0.99 22.96
CA LEU A 397 13.76 -1.52 24.02
C LEU A 397 13.51 -3.01 24.36
N GLN A 398 12.44 -3.61 23.81
CA GLN A 398 12.24 -5.06 23.94
C GLN A 398 13.28 -5.85 23.13
N GLN A 399 13.87 -5.29 22.09
CA GLN A 399 14.89 -5.95 21.28
C GLN A 399 16.23 -6.03 22.03
N PRO A 400 16.83 -7.23 22.21
CA PRO A 400 18.12 -7.40 22.87
C PRO A 400 19.24 -6.56 22.25
N MET A 401 19.31 -6.49 20.92
CA MET A 401 20.30 -5.68 20.23
C MET A 401 20.20 -4.19 20.57
N MET A 402 18.99 -3.68 20.80
CA MET A 402 18.81 -2.26 21.13
C MET A 402 19.33 -1.96 22.53
N ARG A 403 19.05 -2.82 23.50
CA ARG A 403 19.57 -2.67 24.88
C ARG A 403 21.09 -2.72 24.92
N GLU A 404 21.70 -3.66 24.18
CA GLU A 404 23.15 -3.76 24.10
C GLU A 404 23.77 -2.55 23.39
N TRP A 405 23.13 -2.04 22.33
CA TRP A 405 23.60 -0.85 21.62
C TRP A 405 23.59 0.39 22.53
N LEU A 406 22.53 0.60 23.31
CA LEU A 406 22.47 1.69 24.29
C LEU A 406 23.54 1.55 25.37
N LYS A 407 23.75 0.35 25.92
CA LYS A 407 24.83 0.09 26.90
C LYS A 407 26.20 0.43 26.33
N LEU A 408 26.51 0.03 25.10
CA LEU A 408 27.78 0.37 24.44
C LEU A 408 27.91 1.89 24.19
N HIS A 409 26.79 2.57 23.95
CA HIS A 409 26.75 4.04 23.83
C HIS A 409 27.11 4.70 25.18
N GLU A 410 26.46 4.31 26.27
CA GLU A 410 26.71 4.81 27.63
C GLU A 410 28.17 4.56 28.08
N GLU A 411 28.72 3.41 27.70
CA GLU A 411 30.11 3.04 27.97
C GLU A 411 31.15 3.73 27.06
N GLY A 412 30.71 4.52 26.07
CA GLY A 412 31.60 5.19 25.10
C GLY A 412 32.36 4.23 24.18
N LYS A 413 31.87 3.03 23.94
CA LYS A 413 32.53 1.96 23.16
C LYS A 413 32.13 1.92 21.68
N LEU A 414 31.25 2.81 21.24
CA LEU A 414 30.81 2.87 19.87
C LEU A 414 31.78 3.62 18.96
N THR A 415 31.92 3.18 17.72
CA THR A 415 32.57 3.97 16.67
C THR A 415 31.76 5.23 16.32
N ALA A 416 32.35 6.17 15.61
CA ALA A 416 31.69 7.40 15.18
C ALA A 416 30.43 7.13 14.33
N VAL A 417 30.46 6.11 13.48
CA VAL A 417 29.29 5.70 12.66
C VAL A 417 28.20 5.07 13.51
N GLN A 418 28.57 4.23 14.47
CA GLN A 418 27.61 3.57 15.39
C GLN A 418 26.97 4.54 16.38
N SER A 419 27.70 5.62 16.78
CA SER A 419 27.22 6.67 17.69
C SER A 419 26.33 7.71 17.01
N ARG A 420 26.30 7.74 15.67
CA ARG A 420 25.63 8.80 14.89
C ARG A 420 24.17 8.99 15.32
N TRP A 421 23.44 7.91 15.54
CA TRP A 421 22.03 7.95 15.90
C TRP A 421 21.74 8.57 17.28
N PHE A 422 22.72 8.49 18.19
CA PHE A 422 22.61 8.99 19.56
C PHE A 422 23.11 10.43 19.76
N ARG A 423 23.40 11.16 18.69
CA ARG A 423 23.81 12.55 18.80
C ARG A 423 22.71 13.40 19.47
N PRO A 424 23.08 14.36 20.35
CA PRO A 424 22.11 15.15 21.11
C PRO A 424 21.24 16.07 20.22
N SER A 425 21.68 16.32 19.00
CA SER A 425 20.97 17.09 17.97
C SER A 425 21.20 16.49 16.60
N LYS A 426 20.35 16.80 15.64
CA LYS A 426 20.43 16.35 14.25
C LYS A 426 20.58 17.54 13.29
N PRO A 427 21.11 17.37 12.07
CA PRO A 427 21.15 18.43 11.08
C PRO A 427 19.74 18.95 10.76
N ALA A 428 19.58 20.26 10.54
CA ALA A 428 18.32 20.82 10.08
C ALA A 428 17.93 20.28 8.69
N GLU A 429 18.94 20.00 7.86
CA GLU A 429 18.77 19.48 6.51
C GLU A 429 19.80 18.39 6.21
N GLU A 430 19.36 17.40 5.44
CA GLU A 430 20.20 16.31 5.00
C GLU A 430 19.98 16.06 3.51
N LEU A 431 21.06 15.76 2.79
CA LEU A 431 21.03 15.37 1.39
C LEU A 431 21.93 14.14 1.20
N TYR A 432 21.39 13.11 0.57
CA TYR A 432 22.11 11.85 0.35
C TYR A 432 22.08 11.46 -1.12
N ASP A 433 23.17 10.90 -1.62
CA ASP A 433 23.24 10.16 -2.87
C ASP A 433 23.00 8.67 -2.57
N CYS A 434 21.75 8.25 -2.57
CA CYS A 434 21.37 6.88 -2.20
C CYS A 434 21.94 5.81 -3.15
N GLY A 435 22.42 6.20 -4.34
CA GLY A 435 23.10 5.30 -5.26
C GLY A 435 24.55 5.02 -4.89
N ALA A 436 25.26 6.03 -4.34
CA ALA A 436 26.66 5.91 -3.92
C ALA A 436 26.79 5.57 -2.42
N ASP A 437 25.81 5.95 -1.63
CA ASP A 437 25.77 5.76 -0.17
C ASP A 437 24.41 5.11 0.22
N PRO A 438 24.26 3.80 0.05
CA PRO A 438 23.00 3.10 0.30
C PRO A 438 22.58 3.09 1.77
N TYR A 439 23.48 3.41 2.68
CA TYR A 439 23.18 3.55 4.11
C TYR A 439 22.93 4.99 4.56
N GLU A 440 23.02 5.98 3.64
CA GLU A 440 22.73 7.39 3.91
C GLU A 440 23.53 7.94 5.11
N LEU A 441 24.83 7.69 5.11
CA LEU A 441 25.74 8.08 6.18
C LEU A 441 26.47 9.41 5.91
N THR A 442 26.59 9.83 4.65
CA THR A 442 27.33 11.03 4.24
C THR A 442 26.36 12.14 3.85
N ASN A 443 26.13 13.10 4.74
CA ASN A 443 25.32 14.28 4.43
C ASN A 443 26.09 15.22 3.48
N LEU A 444 25.50 15.49 2.31
CA LEU A 444 26.07 16.30 1.22
C LEU A 444 25.68 17.79 1.30
N VAL A 445 24.88 18.19 2.30
CA VAL A 445 24.51 19.59 2.52
C VAL A 445 25.77 20.42 2.78
N GLY A 446 25.87 21.57 2.12
CA GLY A 446 27.08 22.45 2.20
C GLY A 446 28.16 22.12 1.17
N GLN A 447 28.07 21.02 0.43
CA GLN A 447 29.00 20.71 -0.64
C GLN A 447 28.60 21.46 -1.93
N PRO A 448 29.46 22.31 -2.52
CA PRO A 448 29.12 23.13 -3.68
C PRO A 448 28.63 22.32 -4.90
N ALA A 449 29.20 21.13 -5.11
CA ALA A 449 28.85 20.23 -6.21
C ALA A 449 27.39 19.79 -6.18
N HIS A 450 26.77 19.76 -5.01
CA HIS A 450 25.38 19.29 -4.82
C HIS A 450 24.38 20.44 -4.60
N GLY A 451 24.81 21.71 -4.67
CA GLY A 451 23.94 22.86 -4.39
C GLY A 451 22.74 23.00 -5.32
N ALA A 452 22.85 22.65 -6.60
CA ALA A 452 21.73 22.66 -7.54
C ALA A 452 20.68 21.60 -7.19
N LYS A 453 21.11 20.37 -6.89
CA LYS A 453 20.25 19.26 -6.49
C LYS A 453 19.55 19.55 -5.15
N LEU A 454 20.24 20.12 -4.18
CA LEU A 454 19.66 20.54 -2.90
C LEU A 454 18.52 21.55 -3.11
N ARG A 455 18.71 22.57 -3.96
CA ARG A 455 17.65 23.55 -4.27
C ARG A 455 16.46 22.90 -4.96
N GLU A 456 16.70 22.02 -5.94
CA GLU A 456 15.63 21.28 -6.63
C GLU A 456 14.76 20.49 -5.65
N LEU A 457 15.38 19.70 -4.77
CA LEU A 457 14.63 18.86 -3.83
C LEU A 457 13.93 19.66 -2.73
N ARG A 458 14.53 20.80 -2.28
CA ARG A 458 13.86 21.74 -1.38
C ARG A 458 12.56 22.26 -2.00
N GLN A 459 12.62 22.73 -3.26
CA GLN A 459 11.45 23.25 -3.98
C GLN A 459 10.39 22.15 -4.19
N ALA A 460 10.82 20.93 -4.52
CA ALA A 460 9.90 19.81 -4.67
C ALA A 460 9.18 19.49 -3.35
N LEU A 461 9.89 19.50 -2.23
CA LEU A 461 9.30 19.27 -0.91
C LEU A 461 8.33 20.38 -0.50
N ASP A 462 8.72 21.66 -0.69
CA ASP A 462 7.87 22.81 -0.36
C ASP A 462 6.60 22.83 -1.22
N GLY A 463 6.71 22.53 -2.52
CA GLY A 463 5.60 22.40 -3.43
C GLY A 463 4.62 21.31 -2.99
N TRP A 464 5.13 20.12 -2.68
CA TRP A 464 4.31 19.01 -2.20
C TRP A 464 3.58 19.34 -0.89
N MET A 465 4.27 19.91 0.10
CA MET A 465 3.65 20.28 1.37
C MET A 465 2.52 21.30 1.20
N GLY A 466 2.69 22.26 0.29
CA GLY A 466 1.64 23.23 -0.05
C GLY A 466 0.46 22.58 -0.78
N GLU A 467 0.73 21.67 -1.72
CA GLU A 467 -0.29 20.96 -2.51
C GLU A 467 -1.14 20.03 -1.65
N VAL A 468 -0.52 19.21 -0.80
CA VAL A 468 -1.24 18.23 0.02
C VAL A 468 -1.90 18.82 1.26
N GLY A 469 -1.51 20.03 1.69
CA GLY A 469 -2.04 20.67 2.89
C GLY A 469 -1.57 19.97 4.17
N ASP A 470 -0.25 19.92 4.42
CA ASP A 470 0.36 19.25 5.57
C ASP A 470 -0.16 19.78 6.91
N LEU A 471 -0.97 18.98 7.60
CA LEU A 471 -1.63 19.34 8.88
C LEU A 471 -0.70 19.29 10.10
N SER A 472 0.51 18.78 9.98
CA SER A 472 1.38 18.51 11.13
C SER A 472 2.09 19.76 11.69
N ALA A 473 1.85 20.94 11.13
CA ALA A 473 2.21 22.21 11.77
C ALA A 473 1.31 22.53 12.98
N GLU A 474 0.09 21.97 12.99
CA GLU A 474 -0.86 22.09 14.09
C GLU A 474 -0.51 21.09 15.21
N PRO A 475 -0.48 21.48 16.48
CA PRO A 475 -0.31 20.54 17.59
C PRO A 475 -1.39 19.45 17.58
N GLU A 476 -1.02 18.19 17.87
CA GLU A 476 -1.95 17.05 17.84
C GLU A 476 -3.18 17.26 18.73
N SER A 477 -3.00 17.86 19.91
CA SER A 477 -4.12 18.17 20.83
C SER A 477 -5.13 19.17 20.22
N VAL A 478 -4.66 20.14 19.42
CA VAL A 478 -5.52 21.11 18.71
C VAL A 478 -6.24 20.41 17.54
N MET A 479 -5.52 19.59 16.77
CA MET A 479 -6.10 18.76 15.71
C MET A 479 -7.18 17.83 16.28
N LEU A 480 -6.92 17.18 17.41
CA LEU A 480 -7.87 16.30 18.08
C LEU A 480 -9.13 17.07 18.55
N ALA A 481 -8.96 18.24 19.16
CA ALA A 481 -10.09 19.06 19.60
C ALA A 481 -11.00 19.50 18.43
N ARG A 482 -10.42 19.71 17.26
CA ARG A 482 -11.16 19.99 16.02
C ARG A 482 -11.87 18.75 15.48
N MET A 483 -11.23 17.59 15.55
CA MET A 483 -11.81 16.30 15.13
C MET A 483 -12.92 15.84 16.08
N TRP A 484 -12.70 16.00 17.38
CA TRP A 484 -13.60 15.57 18.46
C TRP A 484 -13.94 16.76 19.39
N PRO A 485 -14.96 17.56 19.05
CA PRO A 485 -15.38 18.69 19.90
C PRO A 485 -15.63 18.23 21.33
N ASN A 486 -15.08 18.98 22.31
CA ASN A 486 -15.09 18.61 23.74
C ASN A 486 -14.46 17.22 24.03
N LEU A 487 -13.52 16.76 23.20
CA LEU A 487 -12.88 15.44 23.26
C LEU A 487 -13.89 14.27 23.28
N ARG A 488 -15.03 14.45 22.61
CA ARG A 488 -16.06 13.40 22.45
C ARG A 488 -16.14 13.01 20.97
N GLN A 489 -16.05 11.69 20.73
CA GLN A 489 -16.20 11.15 19.38
C GLN A 489 -17.59 11.53 18.83
N PRO A 490 -17.66 12.18 17.66
CA PRO A 490 -18.94 12.53 17.07
C PRO A 490 -19.68 11.28 16.56
N ALA A 491 -21.00 11.37 16.44
CA ALA A 491 -21.85 10.30 15.95
C ALA A 491 -22.36 10.60 14.54
N THR A 492 -22.46 9.56 13.74
CA THR A 492 -23.08 9.63 12.40
C THR A 492 -24.60 9.65 12.57
N ALA A 493 -25.27 10.57 11.89
CA ALA A 493 -26.73 10.59 11.87
C ALA A 493 -27.31 9.36 11.14
N PRO A 494 -28.48 8.84 11.56
CA PRO A 494 -29.16 7.78 10.84
C PRO A 494 -29.47 8.17 9.40
N PRO A 495 -29.41 7.22 8.43
CA PRO A 495 -29.78 7.51 7.06
C PRO A 495 -31.29 7.72 6.93
N VAL A 496 -31.69 8.45 5.89
CA VAL A 496 -33.08 8.66 5.51
C VAL A 496 -33.37 7.81 4.27
N ALA A 497 -34.43 6.98 4.35
CA ALA A 497 -34.85 6.14 3.24
C ALA A 497 -36.09 6.73 2.55
N ALA A 498 -36.03 6.89 1.24
CA ALA A 498 -37.16 7.19 0.38
C ALA A 498 -37.41 6.02 -0.56
N LEU A 499 -38.61 5.43 -0.49
CA LEU A 499 -39.06 4.34 -1.35
C LEU A 499 -40.15 4.86 -2.30
N ARG A 500 -39.84 4.87 -3.60
CA ARG A 500 -40.83 5.19 -4.65
C ARG A 500 -41.04 3.94 -5.52
N ARG A 501 -42.21 3.33 -5.37
CA ARG A 501 -42.45 1.97 -5.90
C ARG A 501 -41.42 1.01 -5.33
N ASN A 502 -40.62 0.36 -6.19
CA ASN A 502 -39.53 -0.55 -5.79
C ASN A 502 -38.15 0.13 -5.77
N ASN A 503 -38.08 1.44 -5.98
CA ASN A 503 -36.79 2.15 -6.06
C ASN A 503 -36.45 2.77 -4.69
N LEU A 504 -35.37 2.28 -4.07
CA LEU A 504 -34.83 2.76 -2.79
C LEU A 504 -33.81 3.86 -3.05
N THR A 505 -34.01 5.01 -2.41
CA THR A 505 -33.03 6.08 -2.31
C THR A 505 -32.65 6.27 -0.85
N LEU A 506 -31.34 6.29 -0.55
CA LEU A 506 -30.81 6.53 0.78
C LEU A 506 -29.98 7.80 0.80
N THR A 507 -30.17 8.64 1.80
CA THR A 507 -29.36 9.84 2.06
C THR A 507 -28.94 9.86 3.52
N CYS A 508 -27.86 10.59 3.87
CA CYS A 508 -27.46 10.77 5.26
C CYS A 508 -27.16 12.25 5.52
N PRO A 509 -27.68 12.85 6.62
CA PRO A 509 -27.37 14.23 6.97
C PRO A 509 -25.91 14.48 7.32
N THR A 510 -25.18 13.46 7.80
CA THR A 510 -23.76 13.57 8.08
C THR A 510 -22.96 13.58 6.77
N GLU A 511 -22.35 14.73 6.47
CA GLU A 511 -21.50 14.88 5.28
C GLU A 511 -20.39 13.82 5.26
N GLY A 512 -20.17 13.20 4.11
CA GLY A 512 -19.13 12.18 3.94
C GLY A 512 -19.44 10.84 4.60
N ALA A 513 -20.65 10.57 5.08
CA ALA A 513 -21.02 9.25 5.55
C ALA A 513 -21.17 8.27 4.39
N SER A 514 -20.66 7.05 4.57
CA SER A 514 -20.98 5.90 3.75
C SER A 514 -22.22 5.21 4.29
N ILE A 515 -23.10 4.75 3.41
CA ILE A 515 -24.34 4.08 3.79
C ILE A 515 -24.24 2.62 3.38
N GLY A 516 -24.48 1.72 4.34
CA GLY A 516 -24.70 0.32 4.05
C GLY A 516 -26.19 -0.03 4.16
N TYR A 517 -26.64 -0.99 3.35
CA TYR A 517 -28.00 -1.51 3.41
C TYR A 517 -28.03 -3.02 3.17
N ARG A 518 -29.07 -3.66 3.64
CA ARG A 518 -29.38 -5.07 3.35
C ARG A 518 -30.87 -5.24 3.10
N VAL A 519 -31.20 -6.25 2.27
CA VAL A 519 -32.58 -6.62 1.95
C VAL A 519 -32.87 -7.93 2.67
N GLY A 520 -33.89 -7.93 3.54
CA GLY A 520 -34.14 -9.04 4.46
C GLY A 520 -32.94 -9.33 5.35
N ASP A 521 -32.59 -10.61 5.47
CA ASP A 521 -31.39 -11.10 6.20
C ASP A 521 -30.17 -11.28 5.30
N GLY A 522 -30.18 -10.68 4.10
CA GLY A 522 -29.06 -10.74 3.16
C GLY A 522 -27.81 -9.97 3.65
N PRO A 523 -26.71 -10.09 2.91
CA PRO A 523 -25.45 -9.41 3.27
C PRO A 523 -25.56 -7.89 3.17
N TRP A 524 -24.74 -7.18 3.95
CA TRP A 524 -24.60 -5.74 3.86
C TRP A 524 -23.95 -5.35 2.52
N ARG A 525 -24.59 -4.42 1.84
CA ARG A 525 -24.10 -3.81 0.58
C ARG A 525 -23.78 -2.34 0.80
N VAL A 526 -22.81 -1.82 0.07
CA VAL A 526 -22.49 -0.38 0.08
C VAL A 526 -23.41 0.34 -0.88
N TYR A 527 -24.11 1.38 -0.40
CA TYR A 527 -25.01 2.15 -1.22
C TYR A 527 -24.23 3.11 -2.12
N GLY A 528 -24.38 2.98 -3.43
CA GLY A 528 -23.74 3.80 -4.44
C GLY A 528 -24.71 4.64 -5.29
N GLY A 529 -26.03 4.52 -5.04
CA GLY A 529 -27.07 5.20 -5.80
C GLY A 529 -28.42 4.48 -5.71
N PRO A 530 -29.48 4.94 -6.38
CA PRO A 530 -30.80 4.34 -6.32
C PRO A 530 -30.78 2.83 -6.68
N VAL A 531 -31.46 2.02 -5.88
CA VAL A 531 -31.45 0.55 -5.98
C VAL A 531 -32.89 0.04 -6.08
N GLU A 532 -33.11 -0.87 -7.02
CA GLU A 532 -34.37 -1.59 -7.09
C GLU A 532 -34.40 -2.70 -6.04
N VAL A 533 -35.47 -2.75 -5.24
CA VAL A 533 -35.70 -3.77 -4.20
C VAL A 533 -36.99 -4.50 -4.47
N PRO A 534 -37.09 -5.81 -4.15
CA PRO A 534 -38.33 -6.58 -4.37
C PRO A 534 -39.52 -5.96 -3.64
N LYS A 535 -40.71 -6.05 -4.21
CA LYS A 535 -41.96 -5.61 -3.58
C LYS A 535 -42.18 -6.34 -2.26
N GLY A 536 -42.56 -5.61 -1.21
CA GLY A 536 -42.78 -6.17 0.12
C GLY A 536 -41.47 -6.43 0.90
N ALA A 537 -40.30 -6.20 0.30
CA ALA A 537 -39.02 -6.45 0.96
C ALA A 537 -38.76 -5.45 2.11
N LYS A 538 -38.31 -5.99 3.24
CA LYS A 538 -37.78 -5.22 4.36
C LYS A 538 -36.35 -4.80 4.04
N VAL A 539 -36.06 -3.51 4.07
CA VAL A 539 -34.71 -2.97 3.91
C VAL A 539 -34.24 -2.42 5.23
N THR A 540 -33.07 -2.84 5.68
CA THR A 540 -32.37 -2.25 6.84
C THR A 540 -31.19 -1.45 6.32
N ALA A 541 -30.98 -0.23 6.84
CA ALA A 541 -29.85 0.63 6.46
C ALA A 541 -29.22 1.31 7.69
N LYS A 542 -27.92 1.53 7.65
CA LYS A 542 -27.18 2.36 8.61
C LYS A 542 -26.06 3.12 7.91
N ALA A 543 -25.58 4.18 8.54
CA ALA A 543 -24.51 5.02 7.99
C ALA A 543 -23.30 5.07 8.92
N VAL A 544 -22.14 5.35 8.34
CA VAL A 544 -20.90 5.58 9.10
C VAL A 544 -20.02 6.59 8.38
N ARG A 545 -19.55 7.59 9.11
CA ARG A 545 -18.45 8.46 8.69
C ARG A 545 -17.16 8.01 9.35
N ILE A 546 -16.06 7.94 8.60
CA ILE A 546 -14.74 7.61 9.16
C ILE A 546 -14.38 8.59 10.29
N GLY A 547 -14.00 8.04 11.44
CA GLY A 547 -13.71 8.80 12.67
C GLY A 547 -14.90 9.04 13.59
N TYR A 548 -16.13 8.82 13.13
CA TYR A 548 -17.37 8.92 13.88
C TYR A 548 -17.83 7.55 14.39
N THR A 549 -18.68 7.52 15.40
CA THR A 549 -19.43 6.31 15.73
C THR A 549 -20.48 6.03 14.64
N PRO A 550 -20.75 4.74 14.31
CA PRO A 550 -21.82 4.38 13.37
C PRO A 550 -23.20 4.88 13.85
N SER A 551 -24.10 5.14 12.91
CA SER A 551 -25.48 5.47 13.22
C SER A 551 -26.27 4.27 13.72
N ASP A 552 -27.45 4.53 14.32
CA ASP A 552 -28.50 3.52 14.50
C ASP A 552 -28.97 2.99 13.15
N GLU A 553 -29.55 1.77 13.16
CA GLU A 553 -30.19 1.15 12.00
C GLU A 553 -31.60 1.74 11.81
N ILE A 554 -31.94 1.98 10.54
CA ILE A 554 -33.32 2.27 10.14
C ILE A 554 -33.90 1.10 9.36
N THR A 555 -35.22 0.98 9.33
CA THR A 555 -35.94 -0.03 8.54
C THR A 555 -37.00 0.66 7.67
N ALA A 556 -37.10 0.23 6.42
CA ALA A 556 -38.14 0.62 5.48
C ALA A 556 -38.69 -0.63 4.75
N THR A 557 -39.97 -0.62 4.34
CA THR A 557 -40.60 -1.74 3.61
C THR A 557 -41.07 -1.22 2.26
N SER A 558 -40.68 -1.92 1.17
CA SER A 558 -41.16 -1.59 -0.18
C SER A 558 -42.64 -1.93 -0.31
N ARG A 559 -43.41 -1.05 -0.96
CA ARG A 559 -44.86 -1.17 -1.11
C ARG A 559 -45.26 -1.79 -2.45
#